data_e4af9f45fea94070e237af8912322e83
#
_entry.id   e4af9f45fea94070e237af8912322e83
#
_cell.length_a   1.000
_cell.length_b   1.000
_cell.length_c   1.000
_cell.angle_alpha   90.00
_cell.angle_beta   90.00
_cell.angle_gamma   90.00
#
_symmetry.space_group_name_H-M   'P 1'
#
loop_
_entity.id
_entity.type
_entity.pdbx_description
1 polymer ?
#
loop_
_entity_poly.entity_id
_entity_poly.type
_entity_poly.pdbx_seq_one_letter_code
_entity_poly.pdbx_strand_id
1 'polypeptide(L)'
;METIFIVAAVWLALAVLSAIIAYHLKISIALVEICVGTITAAVTTKLFGNDSLGSSQEWLRFLASTGAILLTFLAGAELDPKVMQVKWKEVLVVGCIGFLAPFLGCAATARYLLHWNGPASWLAGVALSTTSMAVVYAVMLETGFNSTEYGKGILGACFINDLGTVLALGFLFAPFTYKTVIFAVGSVIVLGLFPVLTRFFTHTYGNRTAAIRVKWVALVLFGLGALALWSGNEAVLPAYIAGMMLAEFATENHAWVRRLRTLTVGFLTPFYFIRAGTLVSLPALVAAPLIFLLLFAGKTISKIFGLYPVIGMFRKEKSERWYYTLMMSTGLTFGTISALYGLTHGILSQAQYSFLVATVIASAVVPTLIATHAFMPQHVLHAHHAQHALPRAEGPEEE
;
A
#
# COMPACT_ATOMS: atom_id res chain seq x y z
N MET A 1 -14.49 -29.14 7.77
CA MET A 1 -13.89 -28.96 6.44
C MET A 1 -14.92 -28.40 5.46
N GLU A 2 -16.10 -29.01 5.31
CA GLU A 2 -17.17 -28.52 4.41
C GLU A 2 -17.50 -27.04 4.64
N THR A 3 -17.76 -26.64 5.87
CA THR A 3 -18.05 -25.24 6.23
C THR A 3 -16.93 -24.27 5.80
N ILE A 4 -15.67 -24.68 5.91
CA ILE A 4 -14.52 -23.86 5.50
C ILE A 4 -14.53 -23.63 3.99
N PHE A 5 -14.78 -24.69 3.20
CA PHE A 5 -14.88 -24.58 1.74
C PHE A 5 -16.06 -23.71 1.30
N ILE A 6 -17.22 -23.81 1.99
CA ILE A 6 -18.37 -22.95 1.71
C ILE A 6 -18.02 -21.48 1.97
N VAL A 7 -17.45 -21.17 3.12
CA VAL A 7 -17.03 -19.80 3.47
C VAL A 7 -15.98 -19.29 2.47
N ALA A 8 -14.97 -20.11 2.14
CA ALA A 8 -13.95 -19.74 1.16
C ALA A 8 -14.55 -19.45 -0.22
N ALA A 9 -15.52 -20.27 -0.67
CA ALA A 9 -16.21 -20.06 -1.94
C ALA A 9 -17.01 -18.74 -1.94
N VAL A 10 -17.68 -18.40 -0.84
CA VAL A 10 -18.37 -17.10 -0.68
C VAL A 10 -17.38 -15.94 -0.78
N TRP A 11 -16.24 -16.02 -0.09
CA TRP A 11 -15.23 -14.96 -0.15
C TRP A 11 -14.63 -14.79 -1.54
N LEU A 12 -14.35 -15.88 -2.25
CA LEU A 12 -13.89 -15.83 -3.64
C LEU A 12 -14.97 -15.31 -4.60
N ALA A 13 -16.24 -15.63 -4.36
CA ALA A 13 -17.35 -15.04 -5.13
C ALA A 13 -17.42 -13.51 -4.93
N LEU A 14 -17.25 -13.03 -3.69
CA LEU A 14 -17.14 -11.58 -3.40
C LEU A 14 -15.92 -10.94 -4.08
N ALA A 15 -14.79 -11.65 -4.15
CA ALA A 15 -13.61 -11.19 -4.86
C ALA A 15 -13.84 -11.05 -6.37
N VAL A 16 -14.49 -12.05 -6.98
CA VAL A 16 -14.87 -12.00 -8.41
C VAL A 16 -15.84 -10.85 -8.66
N LEU A 17 -16.87 -10.70 -7.83
CA LEU A 17 -17.81 -9.59 -7.91
C LEU A 17 -17.09 -8.24 -7.81
N SER A 18 -16.16 -8.10 -6.86
CA SER A 18 -15.35 -6.90 -6.70
C SER A 18 -14.52 -6.59 -7.94
N ALA A 19 -13.90 -7.59 -8.56
CA ALA A 19 -13.12 -7.43 -9.78
C ALA A 19 -14.00 -6.96 -10.96
N ILE A 20 -15.21 -7.51 -11.11
CA ILE A 20 -16.16 -7.10 -12.15
C ILE A 20 -16.59 -5.63 -11.93
N ILE A 21 -16.95 -5.27 -10.70
CA ILE A 21 -17.34 -3.89 -10.36
C ILE A 21 -16.17 -2.92 -10.62
N ALA A 22 -14.96 -3.27 -10.18
CA ALA A 22 -13.75 -2.47 -10.36
C ALA A 22 -13.48 -2.19 -11.85
N TYR A 23 -13.63 -3.23 -12.69
CA TYR A 23 -13.46 -3.11 -14.14
C TYR A 23 -14.44 -2.09 -14.75
N HIS A 24 -15.72 -2.17 -14.40
CA HIS A 24 -16.74 -1.27 -14.95
C HIS A 24 -16.63 0.16 -14.42
N LEU A 25 -16.26 0.33 -13.16
CA LEU A 25 -16.10 1.65 -12.54
C LEU A 25 -14.72 2.28 -12.80
N LYS A 26 -13.76 1.52 -13.36
CA LYS A 26 -12.36 1.95 -13.59
C LYS A 26 -11.67 2.46 -12.32
N ILE A 27 -11.85 1.74 -11.22
CA ILE A 27 -11.25 2.04 -9.92
C ILE A 27 -10.45 0.86 -9.40
N SER A 28 -9.59 1.09 -8.40
CA SER A 28 -8.77 0.04 -7.80
C SER A 28 -9.60 -1.13 -7.26
N ILE A 29 -9.22 -2.37 -7.60
CA ILE A 29 -9.85 -3.61 -7.11
C ILE A 29 -9.84 -3.66 -5.58
N ALA A 30 -8.74 -3.31 -4.94
CA ALA A 30 -8.60 -3.30 -3.49
C ALA A 30 -9.63 -2.39 -2.79
N LEU A 31 -9.92 -1.23 -3.40
CA LEU A 31 -10.95 -0.32 -2.90
C LEU A 31 -12.34 -0.96 -2.99
N VAL A 32 -12.66 -1.59 -4.11
CA VAL A 32 -13.96 -2.26 -4.29
C VAL A 32 -14.10 -3.44 -3.33
N GLU A 33 -13.03 -4.21 -3.11
CA GLU A 33 -13.00 -5.32 -2.15
C GLU A 33 -13.33 -4.86 -0.73
N ILE A 34 -12.77 -3.72 -0.27
CA ILE A 34 -13.12 -3.14 1.03
C ILE A 34 -14.60 -2.73 1.06
N CYS A 35 -15.08 -2.03 0.02
CA CYS A 35 -16.48 -1.58 -0.05
C CYS A 35 -17.46 -2.76 -0.08
N VAL A 36 -17.19 -3.78 -0.89
CA VAL A 36 -17.99 -5.01 -0.98
C VAL A 36 -17.99 -5.74 0.37
N GLY A 37 -16.83 -5.87 1.02
CA GLY A 37 -16.71 -6.43 2.36
C GLY A 37 -17.57 -5.68 3.39
N THR A 38 -17.53 -4.34 3.37
CA THR A 38 -18.32 -3.48 4.27
C THR A 38 -19.82 -3.65 4.04
N ILE A 39 -20.27 -3.61 2.79
CA ILE A 39 -21.68 -3.74 2.43
C ILE A 39 -22.19 -5.15 2.77
N THR A 40 -21.43 -6.16 2.39
CA THR A 40 -21.81 -7.57 2.65
C THR A 40 -21.90 -7.83 4.15
N ALA A 41 -20.95 -7.35 4.95
CA ALA A 41 -20.99 -7.48 6.40
C ALA A 41 -22.24 -6.79 7.00
N ALA A 42 -22.55 -5.57 6.56
CA ALA A 42 -23.74 -4.85 7.03
C ALA A 42 -25.06 -5.60 6.71
N VAL A 43 -25.16 -6.17 5.50
CA VAL A 43 -26.33 -6.95 5.07
C VAL A 43 -26.43 -8.26 5.85
N THR A 44 -25.33 -9.02 5.93
CA THR A 44 -25.33 -10.34 6.57
C THR A 44 -25.51 -10.24 8.08
N THR A 45 -24.94 -9.23 8.74
CA THR A 45 -25.16 -8.98 10.17
C THR A 45 -26.63 -8.69 10.46
N LYS A 46 -27.31 -7.94 9.59
CA LYS A 46 -28.74 -7.64 9.72
C LYS A 46 -29.64 -8.85 9.49
N LEU A 47 -29.24 -9.76 8.59
CA LEU A 47 -30.06 -10.92 8.21
C LEU A 47 -29.78 -12.17 9.06
N PHE A 48 -28.51 -12.43 9.38
CA PHE A 48 -28.04 -13.69 9.97
C PHE A 48 -27.33 -13.53 11.32
N GLY A 49 -27.15 -12.28 11.80
CA GLY A 49 -26.43 -11.98 13.03
C GLY A 49 -24.91 -11.76 12.85
N ASN A 50 -24.24 -11.54 13.97
CA ASN A 50 -22.81 -11.17 13.95
C ASN A 50 -21.92 -12.31 13.43
N ASP A 51 -20.89 -11.93 12.67
CA ASP A 51 -19.83 -12.78 12.10
C ASP A 51 -20.32 -13.94 11.20
N SER A 52 -21.46 -13.76 10.53
CA SER A 52 -22.01 -14.74 9.57
C SER A 52 -21.08 -15.03 8.39
N LEU A 53 -20.13 -14.12 8.10
CA LEU A 53 -19.09 -14.29 7.07
C LEU A 53 -17.84 -15.01 7.61
N GLY A 54 -17.78 -15.33 8.89
CA GLY A 54 -16.65 -16.02 9.50
C GLY A 54 -15.33 -15.21 9.45
N SER A 55 -15.41 -13.87 9.47
CA SER A 55 -14.23 -12.97 9.34
C SER A 55 -13.22 -13.12 10.48
N SER A 56 -13.65 -13.69 11.61
CA SER A 56 -12.83 -13.99 12.80
C SER A 56 -12.12 -15.35 12.74
N GLN A 57 -12.44 -16.22 11.78
CA GLN A 57 -11.86 -17.57 11.68
C GLN A 57 -10.34 -17.51 11.45
N GLU A 58 -9.58 -18.40 12.12
CA GLU A 58 -8.11 -18.39 12.09
C GLU A 58 -7.51 -18.59 10.71
N TRP A 59 -8.04 -19.53 9.92
CA TRP A 59 -7.56 -19.78 8.56
C TRP A 59 -7.71 -18.55 7.66
N LEU A 60 -8.81 -17.81 7.81
CA LEU A 60 -9.08 -16.60 7.03
C LEU A 60 -8.16 -15.46 7.47
N ARG A 61 -7.93 -15.33 8.78
CA ARG A 61 -6.94 -14.39 9.31
C ARG A 61 -5.53 -14.70 8.81
N PHE A 62 -5.17 -15.98 8.73
CA PHE A 62 -3.89 -16.42 8.19
C PHE A 62 -3.74 -16.05 6.70
N LEU A 63 -4.76 -16.33 5.85
CA LEU A 63 -4.72 -15.94 4.43
C LEU A 63 -4.65 -14.42 4.26
N ALA A 64 -5.42 -13.67 5.04
CA ALA A 64 -5.41 -12.21 5.01
C ALA A 64 -4.02 -11.66 5.40
N SER A 65 -3.41 -12.16 6.49
CA SER A 65 -2.07 -11.75 6.92
C SER A 65 -1.01 -12.11 5.88
N THR A 66 -1.09 -13.30 5.29
CA THR A 66 -0.21 -13.73 4.19
C THR A 66 -0.34 -12.80 2.99
N GLY A 67 -1.58 -12.42 2.64
CA GLY A 67 -1.85 -11.44 1.58
C GLY A 67 -1.19 -10.09 1.85
N ALA A 68 -1.30 -9.57 3.08
CA ALA A 68 -0.67 -8.32 3.47
C ALA A 68 0.86 -8.38 3.39
N ILE A 69 1.49 -9.45 3.88
CA ILE A 69 2.94 -9.66 3.83
C ILE A 69 3.44 -9.70 2.38
N LEU A 70 2.81 -10.50 1.52
CA LEU A 70 3.22 -10.63 0.13
C LEU A 70 2.94 -9.36 -0.69
N LEU A 71 1.82 -8.68 -0.43
CA LEU A 71 1.51 -7.41 -1.07
C LEU A 71 2.55 -6.34 -0.72
N THR A 72 2.95 -6.29 0.55
CA THR A 72 3.97 -5.37 1.05
C THR A 72 5.35 -5.68 0.47
N PHE A 73 5.72 -6.95 0.40
CA PHE A 73 6.94 -7.40 -0.28
C PHE A 73 6.97 -6.96 -1.75
N LEU A 74 5.87 -7.16 -2.48
CA LEU A 74 5.77 -6.72 -3.87
C LEU A 74 5.89 -5.21 -4.01
N ALA A 75 5.26 -4.44 -3.12
CA ALA A 75 5.40 -2.98 -3.12
C ALA A 75 6.86 -2.54 -2.95
N GLY A 76 7.63 -3.21 -2.09
CA GLY A 76 9.07 -2.98 -1.98
C GLY A 76 9.86 -3.41 -3.23
N ALA A 77 9.49 -4.53 -3.85
CA ALA A 77 10.18 -5.09 -5.01
C ALA A 77 9.91 -4.32 -6.33
N GLU A 78 8.88 -3.51 -6.39
CA GLU A 78 8.52 -2.68 -7.55
C GLU A 78 9.29 -1.37 -7.65
N LEU A 79 10.16 -1.08 -6.70
CA LEU A 79 11.03 0.09 -6.74
C LEU A 79 11.93 0.05 -7.98
N ASP A 80 12.02 1.19 -8.70
CA ASP A 80 13.02 1.37 -9.77
C ASP A 80 14.29 2.02 -9.19
N PRO A 81 15.40 1.26 -8.99
CA PRO A 81 16.63 1.79 -8.40
C PRO A 81 17.26 2.92 -9.22
N LYS A 82 17.08 2.91 -10.56
CA LYS A 82 17.67 3.92 -11.46
C LYS A 82 16.99 5.29 -11.26
N VAL A 83 15.68 5.31 -11.14
CA VAL A 83 14.93 6.54 -10.87
C VAL A 83 15.27 7.12 -9.50
N MET A 84 15.42 6.26 -8.51
CA MET A 84 15.87 6.67 -7.18
C MET A 84 17.24 7.37 -7.22
N GLN A 85 18.18 6.87 -8.04
CA GLN A 85 19.51 7.48 -8.17
C GLN A 85 19.47 8.84 -8.88
N VAL A 86 18.70 8.97 -9.95
CA VAL A 86 18.68 10.20 -10.78
C VAL A 86 17.91 11.34 -10.10
N LYS A 87 16.76 11.05 -9.48
CA LYS A 87 15.87 12.07 -8.86
C LYS A 87 15.80 11.97 -7.35
N TRP A 88 16.83 11.47 -6.71
CA TRP A 88 16.83 11.16 -5.29
C TRP A 88 16.42 12.35 -4.39
N LYS A 89 16.81 13.59 -4.75
CA LYS A 89 16.44 14.80 -3.97
C LYS A 89 14.94 15.07 -4.02
N GLU A 90 14.35 15.03 -5.22
CA GLU A 90 12.90 15.21 -5.42
C GLU A 90 12.14 14.10 -4.70
N VAL A 91 12.49 12.85 -4.96
CA VAL A 91 11.85 11.67 -4.39
C VAL A 91 11.92 11.64 -2.86
N LEU A 92 13.12 11.93 -2.30
CA LEU A 92 13.32 11.91 -0.85
C LEU A 92 12.58 13.07 -0.17
N VAL A 93 12.74 14.29 -0.66
CA VAL A 93 12.12 15.47 -0.02
C VAL A 93 10.60 15.41 -0.13
N VAL A 94 10.06 15.12 -1.31
CA VAL A 94 8.61 15.01 -1.51
C VAL A 94 8.04 13.83 -0.72
N GLY A 95 8.71 12.67 -0.72
CA GLY A 95 8.28 11.50 0.04
C GLY A 95 8.28 11.73 1.55
N CYS A 96 9.35 12.31 2.11
CA CYS A 96 9.45 12.62 3.53
C CYS A 96 8.42 13.66 3.99
N ILE A 97 8.27 14.76 3.26
CA ILE A 97 7.24 15.76 3.60
C ILE A 97 5.84 15.22 3.37
N GLY A 98 5.66 14.40 2.32
CA GLY A 98 4.42 13.69 2.03
C GLY A 98 3.99 12.74 3.15
N PHE A 99 4.95 12.22 3.94
CA PHE A 99 4.69 11.48 5.17
C PHE A 99 4.51 12.42 6.38
N LEU A 100 5.49 13.27 6.68
CA LEU A 100 5.56 14.05 7.92
C LEU A 100 4.40 15.05 8.06
N ALA A 101 4.06 15.78 7.01
CA ALA A 101 3.03 16.81 7.07
C ALA A 101 1.65 16.22 7.43
N PRO A 102 1.12 15.19 6.74
CA PRO A 102 -0.15 14.58 7.13
C PRO A 102 -0.03 13.73 8.40
N PHE A 103 1.12 13.14 8.71
CA PHE A 103 1.35 12.44 9.96
C PHE A 103 1.07 13.36 11.16
N LEU A 104 1.71 14.52 11.18
CA LEU A 104 1.52 15.51 12.25
C LEU A 104 0.13 16.16 12.17
N GLY A 105 -0.34 16.53 10.97
CA GLY A 105 -1.63 17.16 10.76
C GLY A 105 -2.80 16.28 11.18
N CYS A 106 -2.81 15.01 10.81
CA CYS A 106 -3.88 14.09 11.20
C CYS A 106 -3.79 13.68 12.66
N ALA A 107 -2.58 13.51 13.22
CA ALA A 107 -2.41 13.28 14.66
C ALA A 107 -2.93 14.47 15.47
N ALA A 108 -2.64 15.71 15.04
CA ALA A 108 -3.16 16.92 15.67
C ALA A 108 -4.69 17.01 15.54
N THR A 109 -5.25 16.72 14.37
CA THR A 109 -6.71 16.68 14.16
C THR A 109 -7.35 15.67 15.11
N ALA A 110 -6.83 14.46 15.20
CA ALA A 110 -7.34 13.42 16.10
C ALA A 110 -7.20 13.82 17.58
N ARG A 111 -6.09 14.44 17.95
CA ARG A 111 -5.83 14.82 19.35
C ARG A 111 -6.63 16.03 19.82
N TYR A 112 -6.61 17.10 19.04
CA TYR A 112 -7.14 18.40 19.47
C TYR A 112 -8.59 18.66 19.03
N LEU A 113 -9.01 18.14 17.86
CA LEU A 113 -10.38 18.33 17.38
C LEU A 113 -11.29 17.18 17.77
N LEU A 114 -10.80 15.92 17.72
CA LEU A 114 -11.60 14.75 18.03
C LEU A 114 -11.37 14.24 19.46
N HIS A 115 -10.44 14.81 20.21
CA HIS A 115 -10.10 14.45 21.58
C HIS A 115 -9.76 12.96 21.78
N TRP A 116 -9.16 12.33 20.77
CA TRP A 116 -8.70 10.96 20.91
C TRP A 116 -7.52 10.85 21.87
N ASN A 117 -7.33 9.68 22.48
CA ASN A 117 -6.18 9.44 23.35
C ASN A 117 -4.87 9.50 22.55
N GLY A 118 -3.73 9.65 23.24
CA GLY A 118 -2.42 9.81 22.61
C GLY A 118 -2.08 8.71 21.59
N PRO A 119 -2.11 7.42 21.99
CA PRO A 119 -1.81 6.30 21.08
C PRO A 119 -2.73 6.27 19.84
N ALA A 120 -4.04 6.42 20.01
CA ALA A 120 -4.98 6.47 18.88
C ALA A 120 -4.74 7.66 17.96
N SER A 121 -4.35 8.83 18.52
CA SER A 121 -4.04 10.03 17.72
C SER A 121 -2.77 9.83 16.88
N TRP A 122 -1.71 9.28 17.46
CA TRP A 122 -0.49 8.96 16.71
C TRP A 122 -0.75 7.91 15.62
N LEU A 123 -1.57 6.90 15.93
CA LEU A 123 -1.94 5.89 14.95
C LEU A 123 -2.81 6.45 13.81
N ALA A 124 -3.71 7.40 14.11
CA ALA A 124 -4.44 8.13 13.09
C ALA A 124 -3.49 8.92 12.17
N GLY A 125 -2.46 9.55 12.74
CA GLY A 125 -1.38 10.17 11.98
C GLY A 125 -0.68 9.19 11.05
N VAL A 126 -0.25 8.03 11.55
CA VAL A 126 0.39 6.98 10.75
C VAL A 126 -0.55 6.48 9.64
N ALA A 127 -1.79 6.11 9.97
CA ALA A 127 -2.74 5.54 9.02
C ALA A 127 -3.14 6.52 7.90
N LEU A 128 -3.26 7.81 8.23
CA LEU A 128 -3.69 8.83 7.29
C LEU A 128 -2.53 9.54 6.56
N SER A 129 -1.28 9.39 6.99
CA SER A 129 -0.11 9.93 6.27
C SER A 129 0.17 9.22 4.94
N THR A 130 -0.35 8.03 4.78
CA THR A 130 -0.04 7.13 3.67
C THR A 130 -0.39 7.69 2.30
N THR A 131 0.38 7.23 1.30
CA THR A 131 0.04 7.33 -0.13
C THR A 131 -0.13 5.91 -0.66
N SER A 132 -1.11 5.68 -1.53
CA SER A 132 -1.30 4.34 -2.10
C SER A 132 -0.52 4.18 -3.39
N MET A 133 0.62 3.49 -3.33
CA MET A 133 1.39 3.15 -4.52
C MET A 133 0.54 2.35 -5.54
N ALA A 134 -0.30 1.43 -5.07
CA ALA A 134 -1.15 0.63 -5.94
C ALA A 134 -2.15 1.47 -6.74
N VAL A 135 -2.81 2.44 -6.10
CA VAL A 135 -3.75 3.36 -6.77
C VAL A 135 -3.01 4.29 -7.73
N VAL A 136 -1.90 4.88 -7.28
CA VAL A 136 -1.08 5.77 -8.12
C VAL A 136 -0.54 5.03 -9.33
N TYR A 137 -0.02 3.82 -9.15
CA TYR A 137 0.51 3.01 -10.25
C TYR A 137 -0.59 2.61 -11.27
N ALA A 138 -1.78 2.24 -10.80
CA ALA A 138 -2.90 1.93 -11.69
C ALA A 138 -3.26 3.13 -12.57
N VAL A 139 -3.38 4.32 -11.98
CA VAL A 139 -3.65 5.56 -12.72
C VAL A 139 -2.51 5.89 -13.69
N MET A 140 -1.25 5.69 -13.26
CA MET A 140 -0.08 5.91 -14.13
C MET A 140 -0.07 4.96 -15.33
N LEU A 141 -0.50 3.70 -15.15
CA LEU A 141 -0.64 2.73 -16.25
C LEU A 141 -1.73 3.15 -17.25
N GLU A 142 -2.91 3.54 -16.74
CA GLU A 142 -4.03 3.96 -17.58
C GLU A 142 -3.72 5.23 -18.39
N THR A 143 -2.98 6.16 -17.81
CA THR A 143 -2.63 7.44 -18.41
C THR A 143 -1.32 7.42 -19.20
N GLY A 144 -0.52 6.35 -19.13
CA GLY A 144 0.79 6.24 -19.77
C GLY A 144 1.94 6.95 -19.04
N PHE A 145 1.70 7.55 -17.89
CA PHE A 145 2.74 8.22 -17.10
C PHE A 145 3.77 7.28 -16.48
N ASN A 146 3.46 5.99 -16.34
CA ASN A 146 4.38 4.99 -15.79
C ASN A 146 5.70 4.84 -16.55
N SER A 147 5.72 5.22 -17.84
CA SER A 147 6.93 5.22 -18.69
C SER A 147 7.72 6.52 -18.59
N THR A 148 7.12 7.62 -18.12
CA THR A 148 7.75 8.94 -18.03
C THR A 148 8.62 9.09 -16.78
N GLU A 149 9.66 9.94 -16.84
CA GLU A 149 10.45 10.28 -15.65
C GLU A 149 9.62 10.98 -14.57
N TYR A 150 8.60 11.72 -14.96
CA TYR A 150 7.68 12.39 -14.06
C TYR A 150 6.87 11.38 -13.24
N GLY A 151 6.21 10.44 -13.89
CA GLY A 151 5.42 9.40 -13.22
C GLY A 151 6.28 8.49 -12.33
N LYS A 152 7.46 8.09 -12.82
CA LYS A 152 8.42 7.31 -12.03
C LYS A 152 8.90 8.06 -10.78
N GLY A 153 9.08 9.40 -10.87
CA GLY A 153 9.40 10.26 -9.73
C GLY A 153 8.29 10.25 -8.68
N ILE A 154 7.02 10.33 -9.09
CA ILE A 154 5.86 10.22 -8.20
C ILE A 154 5.84 8.85 -7.49
N LEU A 155 6.03 7.76 -8.24
CA LEU A 155 6.09 6.41 -7.65
C LEU A 155 7.23 6.26 -6.64
N GLY A 156 8.40 6.84 -6.94
CA GLY A 156 9.52 6.87 -6.00
C GLY A 156 9.18 7.64 -4.71
N ALA A 157 8.50 8.78 -4.81
CA ALA A 157 8.08 9.55 -3.63
C ALA A 157 6.98 8.80 -2.83
N CYS A 158 6.06 8.11 -3.49
CA CYS A 158 5.10 7.20 -2.82
C CYS A 158 5.83 6.14 -2.02
N PHE A 159 6.88 5.55 -2.59
CA PHE A 159 7.69 4.54 -1.93
C PHE A 159 8.35 5.07 -0.64
N ILE A 160 8.98 6.26 -0.68
CA ILE A 160 9.57 6.88 0.52
C ILE A 160 8.50 7.21 1.57
N ASN A 161 7.32 7.65 1.13
CA ASN A 161 6.20 7.89 2.02
C ASN A 161 5.75 6.60 2.73
N ASP A 162 5.61 5.50 2.00
CA ASP A 162 5.22 4.20 2.54
C ASP A 162 6.28 3.66 3.50
N LEU A 163 7.57 3.82 3.18
CA LEU A 163 8.67 3.50 4.09
C LEU A 163 8.57 4.29 5.40
N GLY A 164 8.28 5.59 5.33
CA GLY A 164 8.05 6.43 6.51
C GLY A 164 6.91 5.91 7.38
N THR A 165 5.81 5.50 6.75
CA THR A 165 4.65 4.93 7.45
C THR A 165 4.99 3.64 8.19
N VAL A 166 5.66 2.72 7.50
CA VAL A 166 6.03 1.41 8.06
C VAL A 166 7.04 1.57 9.21
N LEU A 167 8.03 2.46 9.04
CA LEU A 167 8.97 2.79 10.10
C LEU A 167 8.28 3.43 11.32
N ALA A 168 7.38 4.39 11.09
CA ALA A 168 6.63 5.03 12.18
C ALA A 168 5.76 4.04 12.93
N LEU A 169 5.09 3.11 12.23
CA LEU A 169 4.30 2.06 12.84
C LEU A 169 5.18 1.17 13.76
N GLY A 170 6.34 0.75 13.26
CA GLY A 170 7.29 -0.04 14.02
C GLY A 170 7.87 0.70 15.23
N PHE A 171 8.35 1.93 15.06
CA PHE A 171 8.98 2.69 16.15
C PHE A 171 8.02 3.17 17.22
N LEU A 172 6.79 3.55 16.87
CA LEU A 172 5.83 4.09 17.83
C LEU A 172 5.08 3.02 18.62
N PHE A 173 4.88 1.85 18.04
CA PHE A 173 3.98 0.86 18.60
C PHE A 173 4.64 -0.49 18.91
N ALA A 174 5.85 -0.76 18.41
CA ALA A 174 6.56 -1.98 18.74
C ALA A 174 7.05 -1.95 20.20
N PRO A 175 6.83 -3.04 20.96
CA PRO A 175 7.34 -3.13 22.32
C PRO A 175 8.87 -3.26 22.33
N PHE A 176 9.56 -2.39 23.07
CA PHE A 176 11.01 -2.48 23.26
C PHE A 176 11.35 -3.54 24.31
N THR A 177 11.55 -4.77 23.85
CA THR A 177 11.94 -5.91 24.68
C THR A 177 13.21 -6.57 24.13
N TYR A 178 13.83 -7.49 24.89
CA TYR A 178 14.97 -8.28 24.36
C TYR A 178 14.59 -9.06 23.09
N LYS A 179 13.32 -9.45 22.94
CA LYS A 179 12.81 -10.10 21.73
C LYS A 179 12.88 -9.17 20.52
N THR A 180 12.62 -7.86 20.71
CA THR A 180 12.74 -6.85 19.64
C THR A 180 14.19 -6.72 19.17
N VAL A 181 15.18 -6.83 20.08
CA VAL A 181 16.60 -6.83 19.71
C VAL A 181 16.94 -8.09 18.88
N ILE A 182 16.48 -9.27 19.32
CA ILE A 182 16.68 -10.53 18.58
C ILE A 182 16.03 -10.43 17.19
N PHE A 183 14.82 -9.89 17.11
CA PHE A 183 14.13 -9.65 15.84
C PHE A 183 14.93 -8.70 14.93
N ALA A 184 15.42 -7.58 15.47
CA ALA A 184 16.19 -6.62 14.68
C ALA A 184 17.49 -7.24 14.15
N VAL A 185 18.28 -7.89 15.02
CA VAL A 185 19.53 -8.54 14.62
C VAL A 185 19.27 -9.69 13.64
N GLY A 186 18.31 -10.56 13.94
CA GLY A 186 17.94 -11.67 13.06
C GLY A 186 17.44 -11.19 11.70
N SER A 187 16.62 -10.13 11.67
CA SER A 187 16.15 -9.52 10.42
C SER A 187 17.31 -8.94 9.61
N VAL A 188 18.26 -8.24 10.23
CA VAL A 188 19.44 -7.70 9.53
C VAL A 188 20.27 -8.83 8.91
N ILE A 189 20.50 -9.92 9.63
CA ILE A 189 21.26 -11.07 9.12
C ILE A 189 20.51 -11.72 7.95
N VAL A 190 19.24 -12.05 8.13
CA VAL A 190 18.42 -12.71 7.09
C VAL A 190 18.32 -11.82 5.86
N LEU A 191 18.01 -10.55 6.02
CA LEU A 191 17.87 -9.59 4.92
C LEU A 191 19.21 -9.37 4.22
N GLY A 192 20.33 -9.25 4.95
CA GLY A 192 21.66 -9.11 4.36
C GLY A 192 22.08 -10.31 3.50
N LEU A 193 21.71 -11.52 3.91
CA LEU A 193 21.98 -12.74 3.15
C LEU A 193 20.96 -12.96 2.01
N PHE A 194 19.79 -12.35 2.08
CA PHE A 194 18.67 -12.64 1.19
C PHE A 194 18.98 -12.44 -0.30
N PRO A 195 19.55 -11.32 -0.76
CA PRO A 195 19.90 -11.14 -2.18
C PRO A 195 20.95 -12.13 -2.67
N VAL A 196 21.96 -12.40 -1.83
CA VAL A 196 23.06 -13.30 -2.16
C VAL A 196 22.54 -14.72 -2.36
N LEU A 197 21.77 -15.21 -1.40
CA LEU A 197 21.18 -16.55 -1.47
C LEU A 197 20.14 -16.64 -2.59
N THR A 198 19.37 -15.59 -2.86
CA THR A 198 18.42 -15.56 -3.96
C THR A 198 19.13 -15.68 -5.31
N ARG A 199 20.24 -14.97 -5.52
CA ARG A 199 21.07 -15.10 -6.71
C ARG A 199 21.68 -16.50 -6.82
N PHE A 200 22.19 -17.06 -5.72
CA PHE A 200 22.72 -18.41 -5.67
C PHE A 200 21.68 -19.47 -6.06
N PHE A 201 20.48 -19.45 -5.44
CA PHE A 201 19.41 -20.38 -5.78
C PHE A 201 18.95 -20.23 -7.22
N THR A 202 18.93 -19.01 -7.74
CA THR A 202 18.56 -18.73 -9.12
C THR A 202 19.58 -19.30 -10.09
N HIS A 203 20.87 -19.12 -9.83
CA HIS A 203 21.94 -19.61 -10.69
C HIS A 203 22.06 -21.13 -10.65
N THR A 204 22.06 -21.73 -9.46
CA THR A 204 22.29 -23.16 -9.27
C THR A 204 21.11 -24.02 -9.73
N TYR A 205 19.88 -23.63 -9.38
CA TYR A 205 18.69 -24.44 -9.64
C TYR A 205 17.84 -23.93 -10.80
N GLY A 206 17.93 -22.64 -11.10
CA GLY A 206 17.29 -21.99 -12.25
C GLY A 206 15.80 -22.32 -12.43
N ASN A 207 15.42 -22.63 -13.67
CA ASN A 207 14.07 -23.03 -14.02
C ASN A 207 13.83 -24.55 -13.95
N ARG A 208 14.85 -25.33 -13.60
CA ARG A 208 14.80 -26.81 -13.58
C ARG A 208 13.99 -27.37 -12.41
N THR A 209 13.86 -26.61 -11.32
CA THR A 209 13.07 -27.01 -10.15
C THR A 209 11.83 -26.15 -10.04
N ALA A 210 10.67 -26.80 -9.82
CA ALA A 210 9.36 -26.14 -9.78
C ALA A 210 9.34 -24.99 -8.77
N ALA A 211 9.42 -23.76 -9.28
CA ALA A 211 9.22 -22.52 -8.53
C ALA A 211 10.12 -22.36 -7.29
N ILE A 212 11.38 -22.83 -7.31
CA ILE A 212 12.31 -22.73 -6.17
C ILE A 212 12.41 -21.30 -5.62
N ARG A 213 12.41 -20.29 -6.51
CA ARG A 213 12.48 -18.87 -6.11
C ARG A 213 11.27 -18.43 -5.28
N VAL A 214 10.08 -18.87 -5.68
CA VAL A 214 8.85 -18.54 -4.94
C VAL A 214 8.86 -19.20 -3.57
N LYS A 215 9.27 -20.48 -3.51
CA LYS A 215 9.39 -21.22 -2.24
C LYS A 215 10.42 -20.58 -1.31
N TRP A 216 11.58 -20.18 -1.86
CA TRP A 216 12.63 -19.50 -1.10
C TRP A 216 12.16 -18.15 -0.54
N VAL A 217 11.56 -17.30 -1.39
CA VAL A 217 11.04 -16.00 -0.95
C VAL A 217 9.94 -16.21 0.09
N ALA A 218 9.01 -17.12 -0.14
CA ALA A 218 7.97 -17.45 0.83
C ALA A 218 8.57 -17.91 2.17
N LEU A 219 9.58 -18.79 2.15
CA LEU A 219 10.28 -19.24 3.37
C LEU A 219 10.85 -18.06 4.15
N VAL A 220 11.54 -17.14 3.47
CA VAL A 220 12.14 -15.97 4.12
C VAL A 220 11.05 -15.04 4.69
N LEU A 221 9.99 -14.76 3.92
CA LEU A 221 8.91 -13.89 4.36
C LEU A 221 8.14 -14.49 5.54
N PHE A 222 7.81 -15.78 5.50
CA PHE A 222 7.15 -16.47 6.62
C PHE A 222 8.08 -16.57 7.84
N GLY A 223 9.38 -16.82 7.65
CA GLY A 223 10.36 -16.85 8.72
C GLY A 223 10.51 -15.50 9.41
N LEU A 224 10.64 -14.42 8.63
CA LEU A 224 10.67 -13.05 9.16
C LEU A 224 9.34 -12.66 9.80
N GLY A 225 8.22 -13.08 9.21
CA GLY A 225 6.89 -12.87 9.76
C GLY A 225 6.72 -13.56 11.12
N ALA A 226 7.13 -14.81 11.24
CA ALA A 226 7.08 -15.56 12.51
C ALA A 226 7.97 -14.89 13.58
N LEU A 227 9.17 -14.45 13.18
CA LEU A 227 10.10 -13.76 14.09
C LEU A 227 9.53 -12.40 14.54
N ALA A 228 8.90 -11.66 13.63
CA ALA A 228 8.23 -10.40 13.95
C ALA A 228 7.10 -10.62 14.96
N LEU A 229 6.16 -11.51 14.67
CA LEU A 229 5.01 -11.81 15.54
C LEU A 229 5.46 -12.33 16.90
N TRP A 230 6.50 -13.19 16.96
CA TRP A 230 7.07 -13.67 18.22
C TRP A 230 7.63 -12.53 19.09
N SER A 231 8.18 -11.51 18.45
CA SER A 231 8.73 -10.33 19.14
C SER A 231 7.68 -9.25 19.45
N GLY A 232 6.43 -9.44 19.04
CA GLY A 232 5.35 -8.45 19.18
C GLY A 232 5.44 -7.31 18.17
N ASN A 233 6.17 -7.52 17.06
CA ASN A 233 6.28 -6.58 15.95
C ASN A 233 5.40 -7.00 14.77
N GLU A 234 5.19 -6.08 13.82
CA GLU A 234 4.46 -6.36 12.61
C GLU A 234 5.33 -6.98 11.52
N ALA A 235 4.81 -8.02 10.87
CA ALA A 235 5.50 -8.72 9.78
C ALA A 235 5.65 -7.89 8.50
N VAL A 236 4.91 -6.80 8.38
CA VAL A 236 4.88 -5.92 7.20
C VAL A 236 6.22 -5.20 7.00
N LEU A 237 6.86 -4.74 8.09
CA LEU A 237 8.14 -4.02 8.01
C LEU A 237 9.26 -4.87 7.36
N PRO A 238 9.60 -6.05 7.89
CA PRO A 238 10.66 -6.86 7.28
C PRO A 238 10.31 -7.34 5.87
N ALA A 239 9.02 -7.57 5.57
CA ALA A 239 8.57 -7.92 4.23
C ALA A 239 8.81 -6.79 3.21
N TYR A 240 8.54 -5.54 3.61
CA TYR A 240 8.79 -4.38 2.78
C TYR A 240 10.28 -4.21 2.46
N ILE A 241 11.13 -4.29 3.50
CA ILE A 241 12.59 -4.20 3.33
C ILE A 241 13.11 -5.37 2.47
N ALA A 242 12.61 -6.59 2.67
CA ALA A 242 12.96 -7.75 1.84
C ALA A 242 12.64 -7.48 0.35
N GLY A 243 11.48 -6.89 0.06
CA GLY A 243 11.11 -6.46 -1.29
C GLY A 243 12.10 -5.46 -1.87
N MET A 244 12.44 -4.41 -1.11
CA MET A 244 13.43 -3.41 -1.52
C MET A 244 14.78 -4.04 -1.88
N MET A 245 15.26 -4.97 -1.07
CA MET A 245 16.55 -5.63 -1.29
C MET A 245 16.57 -6.50 -2.55
N LEU A 246 15.42 -6.96 -3.01
CA LEU A 246 15.28 -7.69 -4.27
C LEU A 246 14.78 -6.82 -5.44
N ALA A 247 14.65 -5.51 -5.29
CA ALA A 247 14.12 -4.62 -6.33
C ALA A 247 14.94 -4.69 -7.63
N GLU A 248 16.27 -4.68 -7.54
CA GLU A 248 17.14 -4.84 -8.70
C GLU A 248 16.94 -6.22 -9.38
N PHE A 249 16.90 -7.29 -8.59
CA PHE A 249 16.66 -8.65 -9.08
C PHE A 249 15.25 -8.78 -9.70
N ALA A 250 14.27 -8.12 -9.12
CA ALA A 250 12.89 -8.09 -9.62
C ALA A 250 12.80 -7.37 -10.99
N THR A 251 13.57 -6.30 -11.17
CA THR A 251 13.67 -5.56 -12.45
C THR A 251 14.29 -6.41 -13.54
N GLU A 252 15.26 -7.27 -13.22
CA GLU A 252 15.88 -8.20 -14.18
C GLU A 252 14.99 -9.42 -14.48
N ASN A 253 14.11 -9.80 -13.56
CA ASN A 253 13.31 -11.03 -13.61
C ASN A 253 11.80 -10.78 -13.61
N HIS A 254 11.30 -9.97 -14.51
CA HIS A 254 9.87 -9.58 -14.61
C HIS A 254 8.87 -10.76 -14.60
N ALA A 255 9.22 -11.89 -15.20
CA ALA A 255 8.35 -13.08 -15.25
C ALA A 255 8.08 -13.66 -13.85
N TRP A 256 9.11 -13.67 -12.98
CA TRP A 256 8.97 -14.12 -11.60
C TRP A 256 8.08 -13.20 -10.76
N VAL A 257 8.30 -11.88 -10.84
CA VAL A 257 7.48 -10.88 -10.15
C VAL A 257 6.03 -10.96 -10.61
N ARG A 258 5.78 -11.10 -11.90
CA ARG A 258 4.43 -11.26 -12.46
C ARG A 258 3.71 -12.48 -11.89
N ARG A 259 4.39 -13.63 -11.79
CA ARG A 259 3.80 -14.84 -11.19
C ARG A 259 3.45 -14.65 -9.72
N LEU A 260 4.36 -14.04 -8.95
CA LEU A 260 4.11 -13.75 -7.54
C LEU A 260 2.97 -12.75 -7.37
N ARG A 261 2.92 -11.71 -8.20
CA ARG A 261 1.83 -10.73 -8.22
C ARG A 261 0.47 -11.39 -8.52
N THR A 262 0.42 -12.29 -9.51
CA THR A 262 -0.82 -13.00 -9.85
C THR A 262 -1.34 -13.80 -8.66
N LEU A 263 -0.48 -14.53 -7.96
CA LEU A 263 -0.86 -15.28 -6.76
C LEU A 263 -1.31 -14.32 -5.64
N THR A 264 -0.56 -13.27 -5.41
CA THR A 264 -0.84 -12.32 -4.32
C THR A 264 -2.14 -11.57 -4.59
N VAL A 265 -2.22 -10.85 -5.70
CA VAL A 265 -3.36 -9.99 -6.03
C VAL A 265 -4.60 -10.78 -6.44
N GLY A 266 -4.41 -11.90 -7.14
CA GLY A 266 -5.53 -12.72 -7.63
C GLY A 266 -6.13 -13.65 -6.58
N PHE A 267 -5.40 -14.00 -5.52
CA PHE A 267 -5.89 -14.98 -4.55
C PHE A 267 -5.81 -14.51 -3.10
N LEU A 268 -4.71 -13.91 -2.66
CA LEU A 268 -4.49 -13.63 -1.24
C LEU A 268 -5.01 -12.26 -0.80
N THR A 269 -4.81 -11.21 -1.60
CA THR A 269 -5.24 -9.85 -1.22
C THR A 269 -6.75 -9.67 -1.08
N PRO A 270 -7.61 -10.39 -1.83
CA PRO A 270 -9.05 -10.35 -1.59
C PRO A 270 -9.43 -10.70 -0.15
N PHE A 271 -8.83 -11.75 0.43
CA PHE A 271 -9.07 -12.11 1.83
C PHE A 271 -8.66 -10.98 2.79
N TYR A 272 -7.60 -10.26 2.47
CA TYR A 272 -7.16 -9.11 3.28
C TYR A 272 -8.12 -7.93 3.16
N PHE A 273 -8.41 -7.45 1.96
CA PHE A 273 -9.20 -6.23 1.76
C PHE A 273 -10.68 -6.42 2.06
N ILE A 274 -11.29 -7.54 1.65
CA ILE A 274 -12.68 -7.85 2.01
C ILE A 274 -12.80 -7.94 3.53
N ARG A 275 -11.86 -8.64 4.21
CA ARG A 275 -11.85 -8.73 5.67
C ARG A 275 -11.72 -7.36 6.33
N ALA A 276 -10.82 -6.51 5.86
CA ALA A 276 -10.71 -5.15 6.36
C ALA A 276 -12.05 -4.39 6.24
N GLY A 277 -12.76 -4.60 5.13
CA GLY A 277 -14.10 -4.06 4.93
C GLY A 277 -15.13 -4.60 5.91
N THR A 278 -15.13 -5.92 6.20
CA THR A 278 -16.11 -6.51 7.13
C THR A 278 -15.99 -5.98 8.55
N LEU A 279 -14.87 -5.41 8.93
CA LEU A 279 -14.64 -4.80 10.25
C LEU A 279 -15.10 -3.33 10.31
N VAL A 280 -15.53 -2.74 9.20
CA VAL A 280 -16.04 -1.35 9.18
C VAL A 280 -17.47 -1.30 9.71
N SER A 281 -17.72 -0.45 10.70
CA SER A 281 -19.06 -0.22 11.24
C SER A 281 -19.77 0.91 10.49
N LEU A 282 -20.68 0.57 9.56
CA LEU A 282 -21.52 1.57 8.90
C LEU A 282 -22.39 2.39 9.87
N PRO A 283 -23.00 1.78 10.93
CA PRO A 283 -23.75 2.56 11.91
C PRO A 283 -22.91 3.65 12.59
N ALA A 284 -21.63 3.37 12.91
CA ALA A 284 -20.73 4.37 13.48
C ALA A 284 -20.46 5.54 12.53
N LEU A 285 -20.29 5.26 11.24
CA LEU A 285 -20.08 6.29 10.21
C LEU A 285 -21.30 7.20 10.04
N VAL A 286 -22.50 6.61 10.03
CA VAL A 286 -23.75 7.37 9.90
C VAL A 286 -24.05 8.18 11.14
N ALA A 287 -23.72 7.67 12.33
CA ALA A 287 -23.95 8.36 13.60
C ALA A 287 -23.07 9.60 13.80
N ALA A 288 -21.86 9.63 13.21
CA ALA A 288 -20.91 10.72 13.41
C ALA A 288 -20.15 11.10 12.11
N PRO A 289 -20.84 11.58 11.07
CA PRO A 289 -20.23 11.90 9.79
C PRO A 289 -19.21 13.05 9.89
N LEU A 290 -19.36 13.93 10.87
CA LEU A 290 -18.44 15.04 11.12
C LEU A 290 -17.03 14.56 11.44
N ILE A 291 -16.89 13.45 12.20
CA ILE A 291 -15.58 12.87 12.52
C ILE A 291 -14.85 12.44 11.25
N PHE A 292 -15.56 11.73 10.35
CA PHE A 292 -15.04 11.36 9.06
C PHE A 292 -14.61 12.58 8.23
N LEU A 293 -15.45 13.60 8.14
CA LEU A 293 -15.16 14.83 7.39
C LEU A 293 -13.96 15.59 7.95
N LEU A 294 -13.81 15.67 9.27
CA LEU A 294 -12.66 16.31 9.92
C LEU A 294 -11.35 15.55 9.65
N LEU A 295 -11.36 14.22 9.70
CA LEU A 295 -10.20 13.40 9.37
C LEU A 295 -9.82 13.51 7.89
N PHE A 296 -10.82 13.48 7.00
CA PHE A 296 -10.60 13.62 5.56
C PHE A 296 -10.08 15.02 5.19
N ALA A 297 -10.64 16.06 5.78
CA ALA A 297 -10.17 17.44 5.62
C ALA A 297 -8.76 17.59 6.20
N GLY A 298 -8.50 17.08 7.40
CA GLY A 298 -7.19 17.10 8.05
C GLY A 298 -6.12 16.44 7.19
N LYS A 299 -6.40 15.27 6.61
CA LYS A 299 -5.51 14.59 5.67
C LYS A 299 -5.27 15.43 4.42
N THR A 300 -6.33 15.85 3.75
CA THR A 300 -6.23 16.55 2.47
C THR A 300 -5.54 17.90 2.62
N ILE A 301 -5.91 18.68 3.63
CA ILE A 301 -5.31 19.99 3.91
C ILE A 301 -3.84 19.85 4.24
N SER A 302 -3.48 18.96 5.16
CA SER A 302 -2.06 18.76 5.54
C SER A 302 -1.19 18.27 4.37
N LYS A 303 -1.72 17.39 3.50
CA LYS A 303 -1.04 16.98 2.26
C LYS A 303 -0.84 18.15 1.30
N ILE A 304 -1.88 18.96 1.05
CA ILE A 304 -1.79 20.10 0.13
C ILE A 304 -0.80 21.12 0.67
N PHE A 305 -0.94 21.56 1.93
CA PHE A 305 -0.05 22.56 2.52
C PHE A 305 1.40 22.09 2.65
N GLY A 306 1.62 20.80 2.89
CA GLY A 306 2.96 20.24 2.96
C GLY A 306 3.58 20.04 1.58
N LEU A 307 2.86 19.42 0.65
CA LEU A 307 3.42 18.96 -0.62
C LEU A 307 3.44 20.04 -1.72
N TYR A 308 2.37 20.83 -1.86
CA TYR A 308 2.26 21.77 -2.96
C TYR A 308 3.42 22.79 -3.04
N PRO A 309 3.87 23.42 -1.93
CA PRO A 309 5.03 24.32 -1.99
C PRO A 309 6.33 23.55 -2.26
N VAL A 310 6.51 22.38 -1.67
CA VAL A 310 7.71 21.56 -1.82
C VAL A 310 7.87 21.03 -3.24
N ILE A 311 6.78 20.51 -3.84
CA ILE A 311 6.79 20.07 -5.23
C ILE A 311 7.08 21.25 -6.16
N GLY A 312 6.65 22.48 -5.80
CA GLY A 312 6.94 23.70 -6.53
C GLY A 312 8.44 24.05 -6.64
N MET A 313 9.28 23.50 -5.77
CA MET A 313 10.75 23.64 -5.86
C MET A 313 11.33 22.82 -7.03
N PHE A 314 10.69 21.72 -7.41
CA PHE A 314 11.14 20.80 -8.46
C PHE A 314 10.34 20.94 -9.75
N ARG A 315 9.08 21.37 -9.67
CA ARG A 315 8.13 21.46 -10.78
C ARG A 315 7.55 22.85 -10.86
N LYS A 316 7.70 23.51 -12.01
CA LYS A 316 7.27 24.90 -12.22
C LYS A 316 5.82 24.99 -12.70
N GLU A 317 5.39 24.04 -13.51
CA GLU A 317 4.05 24.00 -14.10
C GLU A 317 2.96 23.73 -13.07
N LYS A 318 1.89 24.52 -13.10
CA LYS A 318 0.78 24.42 -12.13
C LYS A 318 0.07 23.07 -12.20
N SER A 319 -0.13 22.53 -13.40
CA SER A 319 -0.77 21.23 -13.64
C SER A 319 0.05 20.10 -13.04
N GLU A 320 1.38 20.07 -13.26
CA GLU A 320 2.28 19.09 -12.68
C GLU A 320 2.24 19.14 -11.14
N ARG A 321 2.29 20.35 -10.55
CA ARG A 321 2.27 20.52 -9.09
C ARG A 321 1.00 19.98 -8.47
N TRP A 322 -0.19 20.34 -9.01
CA TRP A 322 -1.47 19.87 -8.49
C TRP A 322 -1.66 18.38 -8.71
N TYR A 323 -1.35 17.87 -9.90
CA TYR A 323 -1.45 16.45 -10.19
C TYR A 323 -0.58 15.63 -9.22
N TYR A 324 0.68 16.00 -9.04
CA TYR A 324 1.60 15.34 -8.11
C TYR A 324 1.07 15.38 -6.67
N THR A 325 0.66 16.56 -6.18
CA THR A 325 0.14 16.75 -4.82
C THR A 325 -1.08 15.87 -4.58
N LEU A 326 -2.02 15.81 -5.52
CA LEU A 326 -3.23 15.02 -5.40
C LEU A 326 -2.95 13.50 -5.50
N MET A 327 -2.04 13.08 -6.40
CA MET A 327 -1.60 11.68 -6.45
C MET A 327 -0.95 11.25 -5.13
N MET A 328 -0.10 12.09 -4.53
CA MET A 328 0.49 11.84 -3.21
C MET A 328 -0.52 11.91 -2.06
N SER A 329 -1.72 12.43 -2.29
CA SER A 329 -2.78 12.52 -1.27
C SER A 329 -3.65 11.26 -1.21
N THR A 330 -3.49 10.33 -2.14
CA THR A 330 -4.19 9.04 -2.14
C THR A 330 -3.72 8.19 -0.96
N GLY A 331 -4.59 7.36 -0.42
CA GLY A 331 -4.20 6.40 0.62
C GLY A 331 -5.09 5.17 0.51
N LEU A 332 -4.52 3.98 0.66
CA LEU A 332 -5.30 2.75 0.71
C LEU A 332 -4.56 1.66 1.51
N THR A 333 -3.53 1.06 0.93
CA THR A 333 -2.88 -0.17 1.41
C THR A 333 -2.34 -0.03 2.84
N PHE A 334 -1.33 0.81 3.03
CA PHE A 334 -0.70 0.99 4.35
C PHE A 334 -1.59 1.71 5.36
N GLY A 335 -2.51 2.56 4.89
CA GLY A 335 -3.51 3.18 5.75
C GLY A 335 -4.45 2.14 6.36
N THR A 336 -4.91 1.19 5.58
CA THR A 336 -5.76 0.08 6.05
C THR A 336 -4.96 -0.88 6.95
N ILE A 337 -3.70 -1.18 6.61
CA ILE A 337 -2.82 -2.02 7.43
C ILE A 337 -2.63 -1.39 8.82
N SER A 338 -2.27 -0.10 8.87
CA SER A 338 -2.05 0.61 10.13
C SER A 338 -3.32 0.73 10.97
N ALA A 339 -4.47 1.01 10.34
CA ALA A 339 -5.75 1.07 11.04
C ALA A 339 -6.14 -0.30 11.61
N LEU A 340 -5.96 -1.38 10.83
CA LEU A 340 -6.25 -2.75 11.28
C LEU A 340 -5.32 -3.18 12.42
N TYR A 341 -4.04 -2.83 12.34
CA TYR A 341 -3.11 -3.00 13.45
C TYR A 341 -3.65 -2.37 14.73
N GLY A 342 -4.09 -1.11 14.67
CA GLY A 342 -4.63 -0.42 15.82
C GLY A 342 -5.88 -1.06 16.41
N LEU A 343 -6.76 -1.59 15.58
CA LEU A 343 -7.95 -2.32 16.01
C LEU A 343 -7.58 -3.65 16.68
N THR A 344 -6.69 -4.43 16.08
CA THR A 344 -6.33 -5.76 16.57
C THR A 344 -5.50 -5.71 17.85
N HIS A 345 -4.76 -4.61 18.08
CA HIS A 345 -3.99 -4.39 19.31
C HIS A 345 -4.72 -3.55 20.37
N GLY A 346 -6.02 -3.27 20.18
CA GLY A 346 -6.83 -2.52 21.14
C GLY A 346 -6.45 -1.04 21.32
N ILE A 347 -5.68 -0.46 20.37
CA ILE A 347 -5.32 0.96 20.35
C ILE A 347 -6.49 1.80 19.85
N LEU A 348 -7.24 1.27 18.89
CA LEU A 348 -8.42 1.89 18.29
C LEU A 348 -9.68 1.13 18.71
N SER A 349 -10.76 1.87 18.97
CA SER A 349 -12.11 1.30 18.98
C SER A 349 -12.56 0.96 17.56
N GLN A 350 -13.59 0.11 17.42
CA GLN A 350 -14.17 -0.24 16.13
C GLN A 350 -14.73 0.99 15.39
N ALA A 351 -15.29 1.96 16.13
CA ALA A 351 -15.75 3.22 15.56
C ALA A 351 -14.57 4.05 14.98
N GLN A 352 -13.49 4.22 15.75
CA GLN A 352 -12.28 4.92 15.29
C GLN A 352 -11.65 4.25 14.07
N TYR A 353 -11.54 2.93 14.09
CA TYR A 353 -11.12 2.14 12.92
C TYR A 353 -11.99 2.45 11.69
N SER A 354 -13.31 2.44 11.86
CA SER A 354 -14.26 2.69 10.77
C SER A 354 -14.10 4.08 10.16
N PHE A 355 -13.90 5.11 10.99
CA PHE A 355 -13.63 6.48 10.51
C PHE A 355 -12.32 6.56 9.74
N LEU A 356 -11.25 5.90 10.22
CA LEU A 356 -9.96 5.89 9.54
C LEU A 356 -10.05 5.17 8.18
N VAL A 357 -10.65 3.98 8.14
CA VAL A 357 -10.79 3.22 6.88
C VAL A 357 -11.67 3.97 5.87
N ALA A 358 -12.78 4.56 6.31
CA ALA A 358 -13.61 5.40 5.44
C ALA A 358 -12.83 6.59 4.87
N THR A 359 -12.01 7.25 5.70
CA THR A 359 -11.14 8.35 5.26
C THR A 359 -10.09 7.88 4.26
N VAL A 360 -9.49 6.73 4.49
CA VAL A 360 -8.54 6.09 3.57
C VAL A 360 -9.20 5.81 2.22
N ILE A 361 -10.40 5.21 2.21
CA ILE A 361 -11.18 4.94 1.00
C ILE A 361 -11.49 6.24 0.24
N ALA A 362 -12.03 7.25 0.92
CA ALA A 362 -12.35 8.54 0.31
C ALA A 362 -11.12 9.21 -0.29
N SER A 363 -9.97 9.11 0.40
CA SER A 363 -8.70 9.66 -0.09
C SER A 363 -8.11 8.89 -1.29
N ALA A 364 -8.49 7.64 -1.50
CA ALA A 364 -8.11 6.92 -2.71
C ALA A 364 -8.91 7.39 -3.94
N VAL A 365 -10.16 7.81 -3.75
CA VAL A 365 -11.07 8.16 -4.85
C VAL A 365 -11.04 9.66 -5.16
N VAL A 366 -11.31 10.51 -4.17
CA VAL A 366 -11.55 11.94 -4.41
C VAL A 366 -10.34 12.67 -5.00
N PRO A 367 -9.12 12.59 -4.41
CA PRO A 367 -7.95 13.24 -4.99
C PRO A 367 -7.59 12.71 -6.37
N THR A 368 -7.75 11.40 -6.60
CA THR A 368 -7.46 10.76 -7.88
C THR A 368 -8.36 11.28 -8.98
N LEU A 369 -9.68 11.36 -8.73
CA LEU A 369 -10.64 11.91 -9.68
C LEU A 369 -10.34 13.37 -10.01
N ILE A 370 -10.05 14.19 -9.01
CA ILE A 370 -9.70 15.60 -9.22
C ILE A 370 -8.40 15.73 -10.03
N ALA A 371 -7.38 14.93 -9.70
CA ALA A 371 -6.10 14.96 -10.39
C ALA A 371 -6.24 14.61 -11.88
N THR A 372 -6.94 13.52 -12.19
CA THR A 372 -7.09 13.02 -13.56
C THR A 372 -7.99 13.89 -14.43
N HIS A 373 -9.05 14.48 -13.86
CA HIS A 373 -9.99 15.29 -14.65
C HIS A 373 -9.60 16.77 -14.76
N ALA A 374 -9.03 17.35 -13.70
CA ALA A 374 -8.78 18.79 -13.63
C ALA A 374 -7.31 19.19 -13.86
N PHE A 375 -6.35 18.32 -13.56
CA PHE A 375 -4.94 18.70 -13.50
C PHE A 375 -3.98 17.77 -14.25
N MET A 376 -4.48 16.92 -15.16
CA MET A 376 -3.62 16.00 -15.92
C MET A 376 -2.61 16.77 -16.79
N PRO A 377 -1.27 16.60 -16.60
CA PRO A 377 -0.26 17.35 -17.36
C PRO A 377 0.01 16.69 -18.72
N GLN A 378 -0.88 16.90 -19.70
CA GLN A 378 -0.82 16.29 -21.02
C GLN A 378 0.48 16.63 -21.79
N HIS A 379 1.08 17.80 -21.54
CA HIS A 379 2.34 18.22 -22.18
C HIS A 379 3.50 17.26 -21.87
N VAL A 380 3.52 16.64 -20.68
CA VAL A 380 4.54 15.64 -20.28
C VAL A 380 4.42 14.37 -21.14
N LEU A 381 3.20 13.92 -21.44
CA LEU A 381 2.94 12.77 -22.30
C LEU A 381 3.32 13.05 -23.75
N HIS A 382 2.95 14.23 -24.26
CA HIS A 382 3.31 14.66 -25.62
C HIS A 382 4.83 14.76 -25.80
N ALA A 383 5.54 15.34 -24.85
CA ALA A 383 7.00 15.42 -24.88
C ALA A 383 7.66 14.03 -24.87
N HIS A 384 7.15 13.10 -24.08
CA HIS A 384 7.63 11.71 -24.02
C HIS A 384 7.42 10.98 -25.36
N HIS A 385 6.23 11.09 -25.96
CA HIS A 385 5.93 10.49 -27.26
C HIS A 385 6.79 11.10 -28.38
N ALA A 386 7.02 12.42 -28.38
CA ALA A 386 7.86 13.07 -29.35
C ALA A 386 9.34 12.61 -29.29
N GLN A 387 9.87 12.39 -28.08
CA GLN A 387 11.23 11.87 -27.89
C GLN A 387 11.41 10.43 -28.38
N HIS A 388 10.36 9.61 -28.30
CA HIS A 388 10.39 8.21 -28.74
C HIS A 388 9.95 8.00 -30.20
N ALA A 389 9.38 9.02 -30.85
CA ALA A 389 8.98 9.00 -32.26
C ALA A 389 10.12 9.42 -33.21
N LEU A 390 11.23 9.96 -32.69
CA LEU A 390 12.41 10.25 -33.55
C LEU A 390 13.05 8.92 -33.95
N PRO A 391 13.27 8.64 -35.24
CA PRO A 391 13.98 7.45 -35.69
C PRO A 391 15.38 7.45 -35.03
N ARG A 392 15.77 6.31 -34.48
CA ARG A 392 17.18 6.09 -34.13
C ARG A 392 17.98 6.38 -35.37
N ALA A 393 18.86 7.40 -35.35
CA ALA A 393 19.82 7.63 -36.42
C ALA A 393 20.53 6.30 -36.62
N GLU A 394 20.33 5.75 -37.82
CA GLU A 394 21.08 4.58 -38.30
C GLU A 394 22.55 4.99 -38.24
N GLY A 395 23.31 4.33 -37.39
CA GLY A 395 24.76 4.44 -37.39
C GLY A 395 25.28 4.06 -38.79
N PRO A 396 26.41 4.61 -39.27
CA PRO A 396 26.94 4.28 -40.58
C PRO A 396 27.18 2.78 -40.66
N GLU A 397 26.58 2.15 -41.69
CA GLU A 397 26.94 0.79 -42.08
C GLU A 397 28.45 0.80 -42.38
N GLU A 398 29.22 0.10 -41.55
CA GLU A 398 30.60 -0.24 -41.88
C GLU A 398 30.55 -1.32 -42.97
N GLU A 399 31.06 -0.94 -44.16
CA GLU A 399 31.38 -1.86 -45.24
C GLU A 399 32.54 -2.84 -44.88
#